data_b4e10c2b575f0ed631ef073b35fb3d86
#
_entry.id   b4e10c2b575f0ed631ef073b35fb3d86
#
_cell.length_a   1.000
_cell.length_b   1.000
_cell.length_c   1.000
_cell.angle_alpha   90.00
_cell.angle_beta   90.00
_cell.angle_gamma   90.00
#
_symmetry.space_group_name_H-M   'P 1'
#
loop_
_entity.id
_entity.type
_entity.pdbx_description
1 polymer ?
#
loop_
_entity_poly.entity_id
_entity_poly.type
_entity_poly.pdbx_seq_one_letter_code
_entity_poly.pdbx_strand_id
1 'polypeptide(L)'
;MTRVFRIHGDNIVECERIAKLILEETDPTSVEISLISPSTIVYNICFNYLGHRFEWQLELLPGFNKAGRRRWEANIFAGLKDSGSFLDETPDAIVTCVENGLETILYAIEFCSALQAGNQAWQRSGRAFSTGLTGCPYLYIVDFVKYELDARTRERKALRFPNPAVPY
;
A
#
# COMPACT_ATOMS: atom_id res chain seq x y z
N MET A 1 6.48 -3.76 23.93
CA MET A 1 5.74 -2.54 23.52
C MET A 1 5.23 -2.75 22.11
N THR A 2 3.91 -2.74 21.93
CA THR A 2 3.28 -2.99 20.64
C THR A 2 3.44 -1.75 19.76
N ARG A 3 3.97 -1.94 18.54
CA ARG A 3 4.02 -0.87 17.54
C ARG A 3 2.77 -0.93 16.65
N VAL A 4 2.22 0.24 16.37
CA VAL A 4 1.02 0.37 15.53
C VAL A 4 1.42 0.89 14.15
N PHE A 5 1.07 0.13 13.13
CA PHE A 5 1.21 0.52 11.73
C PHE A 5 -0.17 0.64 11.11
N ARG A 6 -0.36 1.66 10.28
CA ARG A 6 -1.58 1.86 9.51
C ARG A 6 -1.30 1.70 8.04
N ILE A 7 -2.15 0.95 7.38
CA ILE A 7 -2.10 0.70 5.94
C ILE A 7 -3.29 1.42 5.32
N HIS A 8 -3.05 2.58 4.75
CA HIS A 8 -4.04 3.38 4.04
C HIS A 8 -4.03 2.98 2.57
N GLY A 9 -5.02 2.22 2.12
CA GLY A 9 -5.15 1.76 0.73
C GLY A 9 -6.36 2.37 0.02
N ASP A 10 -6.33 2.40 -1.31
CA ASP A 10 -7.48 2.82 -2.12
C ASP A 10 -8.68 1.90 -1.87
N ASN A 11 -8.40 0.63 -1.68
CA ASN A 11 -9.40 -0.39 -1.35
C ASN A 11 -8.83 -1.45 -0.39
N ILE A 12 -9.71 -2.33 0.10
CA ILE A 12 -9.31 -3.36 1.06
C ILE A 12 -8.32 -4.37 0.48
N VAL A 13 -8.41 -4.68 -0.81
CA VAL A 13 -7.52 -5.65 -1.46
C VAL A 13 -6.08 -5.18 -1.44
N GLU A 14 -5.84 -3.89 -1.66
CA GLU A 14 -4.50 -3.30 -1.57
C GLU A 14 -3.97 -3.33 -0.14
N CYS A 15 -4.81 -3.01 0.84
CA CYS A 15 -4.42 -3.11 2.25
C CYS A 15 -4.05 -4.56 2.63
N GLU A 16 -4.87 -5.54 2.22
CA GLU A 16 -4.63 -6.96 2.50
C GLU A 16 -3.36 -7.47 1.80
N ARG A 17 -3.06 -7.02 0.59
CA ARG A 17 -1.82 -7.37 -0.11
C ARG A 17 -0.59 -6.92 0.67
N ILE A 18 -0.62 -5.70 1.20
CA ILE A 18 0.49 -5.17 2.01
C ILE A 18 0.59 -5.94 3.32
N ALA A 19 -0.53 -6.18 4.00
CA ALA A 19 -0.54 -6.98 5.23
C ALA A 19 0.03 -8.37 4.98
N LYS A 20 -0.34 -9.02 3.87
CA LYS A 20 0.18 -10.32 3.47
C LYS A 20 1.70 -10.30 3.24
N LEU A 21 2.23 -9.31 2.55
CA LEU A 21 3.68 -9.14 2.37
C LEU A 21 4.40 -8.99 3.71
N ILE A 22 3.84 -8.21 4.64
CA ILE A 22 4.40 -8.05 5.99
C ILE A 22 4.39 -9.40 6.74
N LEU A 23 3.30 -10.17 6.64
CA LEU A 23 3.21 -11.50 7.26
C LEU A 23 4.21 -12.49 6.67
N GLU A 24 4.39 -12.48 5.35
CA GLU A 24 5.36 -13.34 4.66
C GLU A 24 6.81 -13.00 5.07
N GLU A 25 7.14 -11.73 5.21
CA GLU A 25 8.49 -11.28 5.60
C GLU A 25 8.78 -11.46 7.09
N THR A 26 7.77 -11.33 7.95
CA THR A 26 7.96 -11.45 9.41
C THR A 26 7.86 -12.86 9.92
N ASP A 27 7.23 -13.78 9.19
CA ASP A 27 6.95 -15.17 9.57
C ASP A 27 6.42 -15.26 11.01
N PRO A 28 5.25 -14.71 11.31
CA PRO A 28 4.80 -14.49 12.66
C PRO A 28 4.51 -15.80 13.38
N THR A 29 4.89 -15.87 14.65
CA THR A 29 4.58 -17.00 15.55
C THR A 29 3.12 -17.01 15.97
N SER A 30 2.44 -15.87 15.92
CA SER A 30 0.99 -15.75 16.11
C SER A 30 0.40 -14.60 15.33
N VAL A 31 -0.81 -14.82 14.83
CA VAL A 31 -1.63 -13.82 14.14
C VAL A 31 -3.04 -13.87 14.70
N GLU A 32 -3.53 -12.74 15.19
CA GLU A 32 -4.91 -12.56 15.62
C GLU A 32 -5.55 -11.48 14.74
N ILE A 33 -6.70 -11.79 14.15
CA ILE A 33 -7.42 -10.86 13.27
C ILE A 33 -8.72 -10.46 13.95
N SER A 34 -8.94 -9.15 14.03
CA SER A 34 -10.16 -8.59 14.59
C SER A 34 -10.76 -7.52 13.66
N LEU A 35 -12.09 -7.42 13.67
CA LEU A 35 -12.83 -6.39 12.96
C LEU A 35 -13.29 -5.35 13.99
N ILE A 36 -12.67 -4.17 13.96
CA ILE A 36 -13.01 -3.09 14.90
C ILE A 36 -14.23 -2.29 14.40
N SER A 37 -14.35 -2.13 13.08
CA SER A 37 -15.47 -1.47 12.43
C SER A 37 -15.74 -2.12 11.06
N PRO A 38 -16.88 -1.83 10.40
CA PRO A 38 -17.13 -2.36 9.05
C PRO A 38 -16.07 -2.05 8.01
N SER A 39 -15.19 -1.09 8.31
CA SER A 39 -14.13 -0.63 7.39
C SER A 39 -12.71 -0.74 7.97
N THR A 40 -12.53 -1.31 9.16
CA THR A 40 -11.23 -1.38 9.82
C THR A 40 -10.95 -2.80 10.31
N ILE A 41 -10.01 -3.46 9.66
CA ILE A 41 -9.50 -4.77 10.05
C ILE A 41 -8.16 -4.54 10.76
N VAL A 42 -7.95 -5.27 11.84
CA VAL A 42 -6.71 -5.21 12.62
C VAL A 42 -6.08 -6.58 12.71
N TYR A 43 -4.80 -6.65 12.40
CA TYR A 43 -3.95 -7.82 12.60
C TYR A 43 -3.02 -7.53 13.77
N ASN A 44 -3.11 -8.32 14.84
CA ASN A 44 -2.12 -8.32 15.90
C ASN A 44 -1.15 -9.48 15.62
N ILE A 45 0.11 -9.18 15.42
CA ILE A 45 1.13 -10.16 15.05
C ILE A 45 2.26 -10.17 16.07
N CYS A 46 2.76 -11.35 16.37
CA CYS A 46 3.96 -11.55 17.16
C CYS A 46 4.97 -12.33 16.33
N PHE A 47 6.21 -11.88 16.32
CA PHE A 47 7.30 -12.57 15.62
C PHE A 47 8.63 -12.37 16.35
N ASN A 48 9.60 -13.21 16.00
CA ASN A 48 10.96 -13.10 16.52
C ASN A 48 11.90 -12.68 15.41
N TYR A 49 12.72 -11.67 15.69
CA TYR A 49 13.73 -11.21 14.77
C TYR A 49 15.04 -10.95 15.51
N LEU A 50 16.14 -11.54 15.06
CA LEU A 50 17.47 -11.45 15.70
C LEU A 50 17.45 -11.78 17.20
N GLY A 51 16.64 -12.76 17.61
CA GLY A 51 16.51 -13.18 19.02
C GLY A 51 15.62 -12.28 19.89
N HIS A 52 15.02 -11.26 19.33
CA HIS A 52 14.08 -10.37 20.01
C HIS A 52 12.64 -10.65 19.58
N ARG A 53 11.72 -10.58 20.54
CA ARG A 53 10.28 -10.66 20.27
C ARG A 53 9.72 -9.30 19.95
N PHE A 54 8.97 -9.23 18.84
CA PHE A 54 8.24 -8.04 18.39
C PHE A 54 6.74 -8.29 18.41
N GLU A 55 5.99 -7.25 18.71
CA GLU A 55 4.54 -7.23 18.69
C GLU A 55 4.09 -6.03 17.87
N TRP A 56 3.43 -6.29 16.74
CA TRP A 56 2.93 -5.26 15.86
C TRP A 56 1.41 -5.37 15.72
N GLN A 57 0.78 -4.21 15.62
CA GLN A 57 -0.61 -4.06 15.25
C GLN A 57 -0.67 -3.42 13.87
N LEU A 58 -1.31 -4.09 12.90
CA LEU A 58 -1.52 -3.57 11.56
C LEU A 58 -2.99 -3.18 11.43
N GLU A 59 -3.28 -1.90 11.28
CA GLU A 59 -4.63 -1.37 11.07
C GLU A 59 -4.85 -1.15 9.56
N LEU A 60 -5.78 -1.88 8.94
CA LEU A 60 -6.13 -1.74 7.55
C LEU A 60 -7.22 -0.70 7.40
N LEU A 61 -6.92 0.38 6.69
CA LEU A 61 -7.78 1.56 6.51
C LEU A 61 -8.06 1.79 5.01
N PRO A 62 -8.99 1.01 4.41
CA PRO A 62 -9.32 1.15 3.00
C PRO A 62 -10.18 2.37 2.71
N GLY A 63 -10.20 2.81 1.44
CA GLY A 63 -11.21 3.70 0.90
C GLY A 63 -10.89 5.18 0.99
N PHE A 64 -9.64 5.56 0.84
CA PHE A 64 -9.28 6.97 0.72
C PHE A 64 -9.80 7.63 -0.57
N ASN A 65 -10.20 6.84 -1.57
CA ASN A 65 -10.66 7.34 -2.86
C ASN A 65 -12.18 7.24 -3.07
N LYS A 66 -12.96 6.92 -2.03
CA LYS A 66 -14.41 6.76 -2.16
C LYS A 66 -15.16 8.08 -2.13
N ALA A 67 -16.01 8.28 -3.15
CA ALA A 67 -17.15 9.21 -3.17
C ALA A 67 -16.79 10.67 -2.84
N GLY A 68 -15.80 11.24 -3.53
CA GLY A 68 -15.49 12.66 -3.41
C GLY A 68 -14.85 13.06 -2.08
N ARG A 69 -14.62 12.13 -1.18
CA ARG A 69 -13.81 12.33 0.01
C ARG A 69 -12.43 11.76 -0.25
N ARG A 70 -11.59 12.56 -0.82
CA ARG A 70 -10.17 12.24 -0.91
C ARG A 70 -9.60 12.25 0.50
N ARG A 71 -9.18 11.10 1.02
CA ARG A 71 -8.39 11.04 2.26
C ARG A 71 -7.06 11.79 2.17
N TRP A 72 -6.70 12.23 0.99
CA TRP A 72 -5.63 13.19 0.77
C TRP A 72 -5.80 14.52 1.52
N GLU A 73 -7.01 14.84 1.89
CA GLU A 73 -7.31 15.95 2.78
C GLU A 73 -7.09 15.58 4.26
N ALA A 74 -6.88 14.28 4.54
CA ALA A 74 -6.44 13.87 5.86
C ALA A 74 -4.98 14.29 6.06
N ASN A 75 -4.64 14.70 7.28
CA ASN A 75 -3.35 15.28 7.65
C ASN A 75 -2.10 14.52 7.17
N ILE A 76 -2.20 13.20 7.01
CA ILE A 76 -1.12 12.33 6.53
C ILE A 76 -0.69 12.68 5.11
N PHE A 77 -1.65 12.96 4.25
CA PHE A 77 -1.39 13.28 2.85
C PHE A 77 -1.10 14.77 2.64
N ALA A 78 -1.65 15.62 3.50
CA ALA A 78 -1.29 17.04 3.52
C ALA A 78 0.23 17.18 3.70
N GLY A 79 0.83 16.38 4.57
CA GLY A 79 2.27 16.35 4.77
C GLY A 79 3.08 16.05 3.50
N LEU A 80 2.62 15.16 2.62
CA LEU A 80 3.27 14.91 1.33
C LEU A 80 3.12 16.09 0.38
N LYS A 81 1.95 16.73 0.34
CA LYS A 81 1.72 17.92 -0.50
C LYS A 81 2.55 19.11 -0.01
N ASP A 82 2.56 19.35 1.29
CA ASP A 82 3.31 20.44 1.91
C ASP A 82 4.83 20.27 1.75
N SER A 83 5.30 19.02 1.63
CA SER A 83 6.71 18.69 1.40
C SER A 83 7.13 18.76 -0.07
N GLY A 84 6.24 19.12 -0.98
CA GLY A 84 6.57 19.37 -2.39
C GLY A 84 5.99 18.40 -3.41
N SER A 85 5.14 17.46 -2.99
CA SER A 85 4.38 16.65 -3.94
C SER A 85 3.34 17.52 -4.63
N PHE A 86 3.44 17.65 -5.96
CA PHE A 86 2.57 18.52 -6.75
C PHE A 86 1.50 17.75 -7.54
N LEU A 87 1.47 16.43 -7.42
CA LEU A 87 0.47 15.62 -8.11
C LEU A 87 -0.78 15.45 -7.25
N ASP A 88 -1.93 15.64 -7.89
CA ASP A 88 -3.23 15.27 -7.31
C ASP A 88 -3.49 13.76 -7.36
N GLU A 89 -2.61 13.00 -8.00
CA GLU A 89 -2.69 11.56 -8.10
C GLU A 89 -1.98 10.89 -6.93
N THR A 90 -2.65 9.90 -6.36
CA THR A 90 -2.23 9.18 -5.17
C THR A 90 -1.52 7.87 -5.52
N PRO A 91 -0.54 7.40 -4.73
CA PRO A 91 -0.11 6.00 -4.78
C PRO A 91 -1.27 5.09 -4.35
N ASP A 92 -1.21 3.81 -4.67
CA ASP A 92 -2.26 2.84 -4.33
C ASP A 92 -2.40 2.67 -2.82
N ALA A 93 -1.30 2.83 -2.08
CA ALA A 93 -1.34 2.79 -0.62
C ALA A 93 -0.19 3.57 0.03
N ILE A 94 -0.38 3.89 1.32
CA ILE A 94 0.65 4.45 2.21
C ILE A 94 0.68 3.64 3.50
N VAL A 95 1.88 3.32 3.96
CA VAL A 95 2.11 2.73 5.28
C VAL A 95 2.66 3.78 6.21
N THR A 96 2.06 3.87 7.39
CA THR A 96 2.45 4.80 8.44
C THR A 96 2.76 4.06 9.74
N CYS A 97 3.53 4.70 10.62
CA CYS A 97 3.75 4.26 11.99
C CYS A 97 3.14 5.28 12.96
N VAL A 98 2.47 4.79 13.99
CA VAL A 98 1.90 5.63 15.05
C VAL A 98 2.72 5.46 16.31
N GLU A 99 3.38 6.53 16.73
CA GLU A 99 4.17 6.58 17.97
C GLU A 99 3.77 7.82 18.79
N ASN A 100 3.44 7.62 20.05
CA ASN A 100 3.04 8.70 20.97
C ASN A 100 1.91 9.60 20.44
N GLY A 101 0.97 9.02 19.68
CA GLY A 101 -0.13 9.77 19.07
C GLY A 101 0.24 10.53 17.80
N LEU A 102 1.49 10.51 17.39
CA LEU A 102 1.97 11.06 16.12
C LEU A 102 2.01 9.96 15.06
N GLU A 103 1.44 10.23 13.90
CA GLU A 103 1.46 9.34 12.76
C GLU A 103 2.46 9.84 11.71
N THR A 104 3.44 9.01 11.36
CA THR A 104 4.48 9.33 10.39
C THR A 104 4.44 8.39 9.20
N ILE A 105 4.64 8.92 8.00
CA ILE A 105 4.67 8.14 6.76
C ILE A 105 6.00 7.39 6.68
N LEU A 106 5.93 6.08 6.44
CA LEU A 106 7.09 5.23 6.22
C LEU A 106 7.34 4.97 4.74
N TYR A 107 6.28 4.57 4.01
CA TYR A 107 6.38 4.14 2.62
C TYR A 107 5.13 4.55 1.85
N ALA A 108 5.33 4.99 0.61
CA ALA A 108 4.28 5.03 -0.40
C ALA A 108 4.42 3.82 -1.31
N ILE A 109 3.31 3.18 -1.68
CA ILE A 109 3.31 1.90 -2.40
C ILE A 109 2.43 2.00 -3.63
N GLU A 110 2.97 1.56 -4.74
CA GLU A 110 2.25 1.41 -6.01
C GLU A 110 2.30 -0.06 -6.45
N PHE A 111 1.14 -0.62 -6.79
CA PHE A 111 1.05 -1.96 -7.33
C PHE A 111 0.95 -1.93 -8.85
N CYS A 112 1.75 -2.72 -9.51
CA CYS A 112 1.66 -2.94 -10.94
C CYS A 112 1.35 -4.40 -11.23
N SER A 113 0.12 -4.71 -11.55
CA SER A 113 -0.30 -6.05 -11.94
C SER A 113 -0.03 -6.38 -13.43
N ALA A 114 0.28 -5.37 -14.22
CA ALA A 114 0.65 -5.53 -15.62
C ALA A 114 1.51 -4.35 -16.05
N LEU A 115 2.67 -4.64 -16.60
CA LEU A 115 3.47 -3.64 -17.30
C LEU A 115 2.73 -3.27 -18.59
N GLN A 116 1.87 -2.28 -18.51
CA GLN A 116 1.22 -1.72 -19.70
C GLN A 116 2.07 -0.59 -20.23
N ALA A 117 2.38 -0.65 -21.52
CA ALA A 117 2.89 0.48 -22.25
C ALA A 117 1.78 1.54 -22.34
N GLY A 118 2.15 2.82 -22.24
CA GLY A 118 1.24 3.94 -22.42
C GLY A 118 1.12 4.86 -21.21
N ASN A 119 0.01 5.58 -21.12
CA ASN A 119 -0.21 6.64 -20.13
C ASN A 119 -0.02 6.22 -18.68
N GLN A 120 -0.25 4.95 -18.35
CA GLN A 120 -0.07 4.46 -16.99
C GLN A 120 1.40 4.45 -16.53
N ALA A 121 2.35 4.21 -17.44
CA ALA A 121 3.77 4.28 -17.09
C ALA A 121 4.18 5.71 -16.71
N TRP A 122 3.69 6.70 -17.45
CA TRP A 122 3.94 8.11 -17.17
C TRP A 122 3.33 8.54 -15.83
N GLN A 123 2.09 8.18 -15.57
CA GLN A 123 1.42 8.49 -14.31
C GLN A 123 2.17 7.92 -13.11
N ARG A 124 2.58 6.66 -13.18
CA ARG A 124 3.33 6.00 -12.10
C ARG A 124 4.71 6.61 -11.88
N SER A 125 5.43 6.90 -12.96
CA SER A 125 6.71 7.60 -12.86
C SER A 125 6.54 9.00 -12.26
N GLY A 126 5.48 9.72 -12.62
CA GLY A 126 5.15 11.01 -12.07
C GLY A 126 4.85 10.94 -10.57
N ARG A 127 4.07 9.94 -10.13
CA ARG A 127 3.79 9.69 -8.70
C ARG A 127 5.06 9.35 -7.91
N ALA A 128 5.89 8.47 -8.46
CA ALA A 128 7.16 8.11 -7.83
C ALA A 128 8.08 9.31 -7.67
N PHE A 129 8.23 10.10 -8.74
CA PHE A 129 9.05 11.32 -8.71
C PHE A 129 8.50 12.33 -7.70
N SER A 130 7.20 12.62 -7.75
CA SER A 130 6.55 13.56 -6.85
C SER A 130 6.66 13.14 -5.38
N THR A 131 6.47 11.86 -5.09
CA THR A 131 6.63 11.31 -3.75
C THR A 131 8.09 11.35 -3.30
N GLY A 132 9.02 11.01 -4.19
CA GLY A 132 10.46 11.05 -3.93
C GLY A 132 10.98 12.44 -3.54
N LEU A 133 10.40 13.51 -4.10
CA LEU A 133 10.72 14.89 -3.71
C LEU A 133 10.44 15.19 -2.23
N THR A 134 9.53 14.46 -1.61
CA THR A 134 9.22 14.61 -0.19
C THR A 134 10.17 13.85 0.73
N GLY A 135 11.09 13.07 0.16
CA GLY A 135 11.94 12.15 0.91
C GLY A 135 11.25 10.87 1.37
N CYS A 136 9.97 10.67 1.01
CA CYS A 136 9.24 9.45 1.33
C CYS A 136 9.70 8.30 0.42
N PRO A 137 10.13 7.15 0.97
CA PRO A 137 10.44 5.97 0.17
C PRO A 137 9.24 5.50 -0.64
N TYR A 138 9.46 5.19 -1.90
CA TYR A 138 8.43 4.73 -2.82
C TYR A 138 8.72 3.30 -3.24
N LEU A 139 7.81 2.39 -2.91
CA LEU A 139 7.90 0.99 -3.27
C LEU A 139 7.02 0.70 -4.48
N TYR A 140 7.64 0.26 -5.54
CA TYR A 140 6.97 -0.17 -6.76
C TYR A 140 6.92 -1.70 -6.76
N ILE A 141 5.75 -2.26 -6.48
CA ILE A 141 5.55 -3.70 -6.37
C ILE A 141 4.98 -4.23 -7.69
N VAL A 142 5.82 -4.94 -8.42
CA VAL A 142 5.42 -5.62 -9.66
C VAL A 142 4.93 -7.01 -9.31
N ASP A 143 3.62 -7.24 -9.45
CA ASP A 143 3.04 -8.54 -9.23
C ASP A 143 2.76 -9.23 -10.56
N PHE A 144 3.23 -10.46 -10.68
CA PHE A 144 2.97 -11.30 -11.83
C PHE A 144 1.58 -11.92 -11.73
N VAL A 145 0.57 -11.24 -12.28
CA VAL A 145 -0.72 -11.87 -12.47
C VAL A 145 -0.66 -12.68 -13.75
N LYS A 146 -0.49 -13.99 -13.62
CA LYS A 146 -0.46 -14.91 -14.75
C LYS A 146 -1.73 -14.87 -15.61
N TYR A 147 -2.85 -14.53 -14.98
CA TYR A 147 -4.16 -14.39 -15.62
C TYR A 147 -4.92 -13.23 -14.99
N GLU A 148 -5.48 -12.36 -15.82
CA GLU A 148 -6.48 -11.38 -15.40
C GLU A 148 -7.87 -11.94 -15.72
N LEU A 149 -8.79 -11.82 -14.78
CA LEU A 149 -10.19 -12.12 -15.03
C LEU A 149 -10.90 -10.87 -15.54
N ASP A 150 -11.71 -11.02 -16.58
CA ASP A 150 -12.60 -9.95 -16.99
C ASP A 150 -13.59 -9.64 -15.86
N ALA A 151 -13.76 -8.37 -15.52
CA ALA A 151 -14.61 -7.96 -14.41
C ALA A 151 -16.10 -8.29 -14.64
N ARG A 152 -16.54 -8.38 -15.92
CA ARG A 152 -17.93 -8.66 -16.29
C ARG A 152 -18.19 -10.12 -16.55
N THR A 153 -17.33 -10.77 -17.35
CA THR A 153 -17.57 -12.16 -17.82
C THR A 153 -16.92 -13.18 -16.91
N ARG A 154 -16.02 -12.78 -16.02
CA ARG A 154 -15.18 -13.68 -15.23
C ARG A 154 -14.33 -14.64 -16.07
N GLU A 155 -14.25 -14.41 -17.38
CA GLU A 155 -13.41 -15.17 -18.27
C GLU A 155 -11.95 -14.80 -18.10
N ARG A 156 -11.06 -15.75 -18.34
CA ARG A 156 -9.63 -15.50 -18.34
C ARG A 156 -9.26 -14.63 -19.53
N LYS A 157 -8.74 -13.46 -19.28
CA LYS A 157 -8.06 -12.66 -20.31
C LYS A 157 -6.74 -13.32 -20.70
N ALA A 158 -6.27 -13.01 -21.89
CA ALA A 158 -4.98 -13.49 -22.38
C ALA A 158 -3.86 -13.20 -21.38
N LEU A 159 -2.88 -14.11 -21.31
CA LEU A 159 -1.65 -13.95 -20.55
C LEU A 159 -1.02 -12.58 -20.84
N ARG A 160 -0.77 -11.82 -19.81
CA ARG A 160 0.01 -10.60 -19.90
C ARG A 160 1.46 -10.94 -19.57
N PHE A 161 2.33 -10.83 -20.56
CA PHE A 161 3.77 -10.89 -20.33
C PHE A 161 4.27 -9.50 -19.97
N PRO A 162 5.19 -9.37 -19.00
CA PRO A 162 5.89 -8.12 -18.79
C PRO A 162 6.62 -7.75 -20.08
N ASN A 163 6.52 -6.50 -20.47
CA ASN A 163 7.32 -6.01 -21.58
C ASN A 163 8.76 -5.79 -21.08
N PRO A 164 9.76 -6.60 -21.55
CA PRO A 164 11.12 -6.47 -21.07
C PRO A 164 11.80 -5.15 -21.49
N ALA A 165 11.15 -4.37 -22.35
CA ALA A 165 11.66 -3.07 -22.79
C ALA A 165 11.22 -1.91 -21.87
N VAL A 166 10.38 -2.16 -20.86
CA VAL A 166 10.03 -1.12 -19.87
C VAL A 166 11.15 -1.09 -18.83
N PRO A 167 11.94 -0.03 -18.75
CA PRO A 167 12.96 0.10 -17.72
C PRO A 167 12.31 0.15 -16.34
N TYR A 168 12.88 -0.59 -15.43
CA TYR A 168 12.52 -0.55 -14.01
C TYR A 168 13.13 0.68 -13.36
#